data_465f845b573135ca58f741ce16ba438d
#
_entry.id   465f845b573135ca58f741ce16ba438d
#
_cell.length_a   1.000
_cell.length_b   1.000
_cell.length_c   1.000
_cell.angle_alpha   90.00
_cell.angle_beta   90.00
_cell.angle_gamma   90.00
#
_symmetry.space_group_name_H-M   'P 1'
#
loop_
_entity.id
_entity.type
_entity.pdbx_description
1 polymer ?
#
loop_
_entity_poly.entity_id
_entity_poly.type
_entity_poly.pdbx_seq_one_letter_code
_entity_poly.pdbx_strand_id
1 'polypeptide(L)' 'MTFSDMKRLVEELEYLLNVRGGSLDAPARDEFRARLDGLNKAIDAAEAAEAYRIGNDLIEFTAALLSVVTNVMTLLK' A
#
# COMPACT_ATOMS: atom_id res chain seq x y z
N MET A 1 -2.44 -3.27 15.50
CA MET A 1 -2.83 -2.16 14.61
C MET A 1 -4.35 -2.04 14.61
N THR A 2 -4.86 -0.86 14.87
CA THR A 2 -6.30 -0.60 14.84
C THR A 2 -6.78 -0.32 13.41
N PHE A 3 -8.09 -0.36 13.19
CA PHE A 3 -8.64 0.02 11.88
C PHE A 3 -8.34 1.48 11.53
N SER A 4 -8.32 2.37 12.52
CA SER A 4 -7.93 3.76 12.30
C SER A 4 -6.50 3.88 11.83
N ASP A 5 -5.60 3.11 12.42
CA ASP A 5 -4.19 3.07 12.01
C ASP A 5 -4.04 2.53 10.59
N MET A 6 -4.83 1.50 10.26
CA MET A 6 -4.82 0.92 8.91
C MET A 6 -5.29 1.94 7.87
N LYS A 7 -6.36 2.67 8.18
CA LYS A 7 -6.87 3.71 7.28
C LYS A 7 -5.84 4.81 7.07
N ARG A 8 -5.17 5.22 8.13
CA ARG A 8 -4.11 6.22 8.03
C ARG A 8 -2.96 5.72 7.17
N LEU A 9 -2.56 4.47 7.35
CA LEU A 9 -1.50 3.88 6.55
C LEU A 9 -1.89 3.82 5.07
N VAL A 10 -3.14 3.46 4.77
CA VAL A 10 -3.64 3.46 3.39
C VAL A 10 -3.51 4.86 2.78
N GLU A 11 -3.90 5.89 3.52
CA GLU A 11 -3.78 7.28 3.04
C GLU A 11 -2.33 7.65 2.77
N GLU A 12 -1.43 7.26 3.65
CA GLU A 12 0.00 7.52 3.49
C GLU A 12 0.56 6.78 2.26
N LEU A 13 0.11 5.54 2.04
CA LEU A 13 0.53 4.76 0.88
C LEU A 13 -0.02 5.34 -0.41
N GLU A 14 -1.24 5.84 -0.42
CA GLU A 14 -1.79 6.56 -1.58
C GLU A 14 -0.96 7.80 -1.89
N TYR A 15 -0.60 8.55 -0.87
CA TYR A 15 0.25 9.73 -1.03
C TYR A 15 1.61 9.33 -1.60
N LEU A 16 2.23 8.29 -1.05
CA LEU A 16 3.52 7.81 -1.52
C LEU A 16 3.43 7.38 -3.00
N LEU A 17 2.38 6.68 -3.36
CA LEU A 17 2.17 6.22 -4.73
C LEU A 17 1.99 7.40 -5.69
N ASN A 18 1.29 8.44 -5.26
CA ASN A 18 1.09 9.65 -6.07
C ASN A 18 2.38 10.45 -6.24
N VAL A 19 3.18 10.56 -5.18
CA VAL A 19 4.41 11.37 -5.18
C VAL A 19 5.56 10.63 -5.85
N ARG A 20 5.70 9.33 -5.57
CA ARG A 20 6.83 8.51 -6.04
C ARG A 20 6.46 7.57 -7.17
N GLY A 21 5.17 7.42 -7.44
CA GLY A 21 4.67 6.49 -8.46
C GLY A 21 5.13 6.84 -9.86
N GLY A 22 5.55 8.07 -10.11
CA GLY A 22 6.11 8.47 -11.40
C GLY A 22 7.40 7.76 -11.77
N SER A 23 8.10 7.17 -10.77
CA SER A 23 9.29 6.36 -10.99
C SER A 23 8.97 4.93 -11.42
N LEU A 24 7.70 4.52 -11.34
CA LEU A 24 7.25 3.18 -11.69
C LEU A 24 6.64 3.17 -13.09
N ASP A 25 6.71 2.00 -13.74
CA ASP A 25 5.96 1.80 -14.96
C ASP A 25 4.46 1.96 -14.70
N ALA A 26 3.72 2.47 -15.69
CA ALA A 26 2.28 2.65 -15.55
C ALA A 26 1.55 1.36 -15.16
N PRO A 27 1.84 0.19 -15.76
CA PRO A 27 1.19 -1.05 -15.33
C PRO A 27 1.47 -1.41 -13.87
N ALA A 28 2.71 -1.23 -13.41
CA ALA A 28 3.08 -1.52 -12.03
C ALA A 28 2.37 -0.57 -11.05
N ARG A 29 2.34 0.71 -11.39
CA ARG A 29 1.66 1.72 -10.58
C ARG A 29 0.17 1.43 -10.47
N ASP A 30 -0.46 1.08 -11.58
CA ASP A 30 -1.88 0.76 -11.62
C ASP A 30 -2.19 -0.50 -10.81
N GLU A 31 -1.32 -1.49 -10.85
CA GLU A 31 -1.47 -2.71 -10.06
C GLU A 31 -1.39 -2.41 -8.56
N PHE A 32 -0.40 -1.63 -8.14
CA PHE A 32 -0.28 -1.24 -6.74
C PHE A 32 -1.51 -0.44 -6.28
N ARG A 33 -2.00 0.46 -7.13
CA ARG A 33 -3.17 1.26 -6.80
C ARG A 33 -4.42 0.38 -6.65
N ALA A 34 -4.59 -0.59 -7.54
CA ALA A 34 -5.71 -1.51 -7.46
C ALA A 34 -5.67 -2.37 -6.19
N ARG A 35 -4.48 -2.85 -5.83
CA ARG A 35 -4.30 -3.63 -4.59
C ARG A 35 -4.59 -2.77 -3.36
N LEU A 36 -4.12 -1.54 -3.35
CA LEU A 36 -4.37 -0.62 -2.24
C LEU A 36 -5.84 -0.31 -2.09
N ASP A 37 -6.54 -0.08 -3.21
CA ASP A 37 -7.99 0.13 -3.21
C ASP A 37 -8.73 -1.09 -2.65
N GLY A 38 -8.30 -2.29 -3.04
CA GLY A 38 -8.86 -3.52 -2.50
C GLY A 38 -8.67 -3.65 -0.99
N LEU A 39 -7.49 -3.31 -0.50
CA LEU A 39 -7.21 -3.30 0.94
C LEU A 39 -8.07 -2.28 1.68
N ASN A 40 -8.24 -1.10 1.11
CA ASN A 40 -9.08 -0.06 1.69
C ASN A 40 -10.53 -0.53 1.81
N LYS A 41 -11.06 -1.17 0.79
CA LYS A 41 -12.41 -1.73 0.81
C LYS A 41 -12.53 -2.85 1.83
N ALA A 42 -11.51 -3.69 1.94
CA ALA A 42 -11.47 -4.77 2.92
C ALA A 42 -11.52 -4.22 4.35
N ILE A 43 -10.81 -3.13 4.62
CA ILE A 43 -10.84 -2.48 5.93
C ILE A 43 -12.24 -1.97 6.24
N ASP A 44 -12.90 -1.35 5.28
CA ASP A 44 -14.25 -0.81 5.47
C ASP A 44 -15.28 -1.90 5.74
N ALA A 45 -15.10 -3.09 5.16
CA ALA A 45 -16.03 -4.20 5.33
C ALA A 45 -15.66 -5.15 6.46
N ALA A 46 -14.48 -4.98 7.08
CA ALA A 46 -13.93 -5.95 8.01
C ALA A 46 -14.59 -5.88 9.39
N GLU A 47 -14.70 -7.04 10.01
CA GLU A 47 -15.04 -7.16 11.42
C GLU A 47 -13.76 -7.21 12.24
N ALA A 48 -13.87 -6.97 13.56
CA ALA A 48 -12.72 -6.94 14.46
C ALA A 48 -11.85 -8.19 14.38
N ALA A 49 -12.47 -9.35 14.15
CA ALA A 49 -11.74 -10.62 14.06
C ALA A 49 -10.81 -10.71 12.85
N GLU A 50 -11.06 -9.89 11.82
CA GLU A 50 -10.26 -9.88 10.59
C GLU A 50 -9.13 -8.86 10.63
N ALA A 51 -9.08 -8.03 11.66
CA ALA A 51 -8.12 -6.93 11.74
C ALA A 51 -6.67 -7.41 11.63
N TYR A 52 -6.35 -8.53 12.26
CA TYR A 52 -4.99 -9.07 12.26
C TYR A 52 -4.55 -9.49 10.85
N ARG A 53 -5.43 -10.19 10.14
CA ARG A 53 -5.13 -10.65 8.79
C ARG A 53 -4.95 -9.46 7.83
N ILE A 54 -5.87 -8.51 7.90
CA ILE A 54 -5.80 -7.31 7.03
C ILE A 54 -4.57 -6.50 7.37
N GLY A 55 -4.23 -6.36 8.65
CA GLY A 55 -3.02 -5.67 9.06
C GLY A 55 -1.76 -6.31 8.50
N ASN A 56 -1.68 -7.63 8.50
CA ASN A 56 -0.55 -8.35 7.90
C ASN A 56 -0.47 -8.14 6.39
N ASP A 57 -1.61 -8.21 5.70
CA ASP A 57 -1.65 -7.97 4.26
C ASP A 57 -1.19 -6.55 3.92
N LEU A 58 -1.58 -5.58 4.74
CA LEU A 58 -1.20 -4.20 4.55
C LEU A 58 0.30 -4.00 4.78
N ILE A 59 0.86 -4.66 5.78
CA ILE A 59 2.30 -4.61 6.06
C ILE A 59 3.08 -5.23 4.89
N GLU A 60 2.64 -6.37 4.37
CA GLU A 60 3.27 -7.01 3.22
C GLU A 60 3.21 -6.10 1.99
N PHE A 61 2.07 -5.47 1.75
CA PHE A 61 1.92 -4.52 0.66
C PHE A 61 2.88 -3.35 0.81
N THR A 62 2.97 -2.79 2.01
CA THR A 62 3.87 -1.68 2.32
C THR A 62 5.32 -2.06 2.04
N ALA A 63 5.74 -3.24 2.49
CA ALA A 63 7.09 -3.72 2.26
C ALA A 63 7.38 -3.90 0.76
N ALA A 64 6.44 -4.46 0.02
CA ALA A 64 6.58 -4.65 -1.42
C ALA A 64 6.70 -3.30 -2.15
N LEU A 65 5.85 -2.35 -1.80
CA LEU A 65 5.87 -1.02 -2.43
C LEU A 65 7.18 -0.29 -2.13
N LEU A 66 7.61 -0.28 -0.88
CA LEU A 66 8.85 0.39 -0.49
C LEU A 66 10.06 -0.26 -1.14
N SER A 67 10.08 -1.58 -1.27
CA SER A 67 11.15 -2.30 -1.93
C SER A 67 11.29 -1.87 -3.39
N VAL A 68 10.18 -1.80 -4.11
CA VAL A 68 10.18 -1.40 -5.52
C VAL A 68 10.62 0.05 -5.67
N VAL A 69 10.07 0.96 -4.86
CA VAL A 69 10.42 2.38 -4.91
C VAL A 69 11.90 2.59 -4.57
N THR A 70 12.40 1.90 -3.56
CA THR A 70 13.79 2.00 -3.15
C THR A 70 14.73 1.48 -4.24
N ASN A 71 14.40 0.35 -4.87
CA ASN A 71 15.21 -0.22 -5.95
C ASN A 71 15.29 0.73 -7.14
N VAL A 72 14.18 1.36 -7.52
CA VAL A 72 14.17 2.34 -8.61
C VAL A 72 15.07 3.52 -8.25
N MET A 73 14.98 4.02 -7.01
CA MET A 73 15.83 5.13 -6.57
C MET A 73 17.30 4.74 -6.58
N THR A 74 17.62 3.51 -6.20
CA THR A 74 19.00 3.01 -6.21
C THR A 74 19.55 2.91 -7.62
N LEU A 75 18.72 2.47 -8.57
CA LEU A 75 19.13 2.33 -9.98
C LEU A 75 19.38 3.69 -10.63
N LEU A 76 18.73 4.74 -10.14
CA LEU A 76 18.88 6.08 -10.69
C LEU A 76 20.12 6.81 -10.18
N LYS A 77 20.79 6.25 -9.19
CA LYS A 77 22.06 6.77 -8.73
C LYS A 77 23.17 6.27 -9.65
#